data_35abb2876c48b8d7d2e05f34f66791de
#
_entry.id   35abb2876c48b8d7d2e05f34f66791de
#
_cell.length_a   1.000
_cell.length_b   1.000
_cell.length_c   1.000
_cell.angle_alpha   90.00
_cell.angle_beta   90.00
_cell.angle_gamma   90.00
#
_symmetry.space_group_name_H-M   'P 1'
#
loop_
_entity.id
_entity.type
_entity.pdbx_description
1 polymer ?
#
loop_
_entity_poly.entity_id
_entity_poly.type
_entity_poly.pdbx_seq_one_letter_code
_entity_poly.pdbx_strand_id
1 'polypeptide(L)'
;MSLNAQIGVALYLEKASICKQNNGKFSLNDFHKKPIIADADTIFSTHFDCFVVSKAGQKGLYDAEGKCLLPITFNNISFDNSRYWLVNKDGKQGLYSYMGKEIMPPHYDSIEVISNYRTNAGNCFIVKKGLYGLCNNEGKFIVDPQYTAIKYRYLRYFKLTKGDSCHYLFNYKDIIKDITLDDAVPITIQRNEQNLFYFNYKQGKAWGLLRGNGQQIIAVQYDKPLEKVGYIHSDSNAYFIACKDNLFGLIDINNKIVLPFQYKNIQPTYLYNTIELTTDEGKQLYNMTKKQLALNLFYDKSSVSDRYLYLKRNGLETAVDCKHMQILFPFKYNSILALNDNEHFIVTTEGKTAVVNRQDKQLIPYGYDEIKVTNKPNLFIIKKENQYGIVNLKNELVYGMTPYHIEAYNDHIELTNISTWETIKKLDYNLKEIK
;
A
#
# COMPACT_ATOMS: atom_id res chain seq x y z
N MET A 1 34.84 16.74 -16.40
CA MET A 1 34.26 15.54 -17.06
C MET A 1 34.89 14.33 -16.41
N SER A 2 34.08 13.46 -15.79
CA SER A 2 34.58 12.31 -15.04
C SER A 2 35.12 11.22 -16.00
N LEU A 3 36.06 10.41 -15.51
CA LEU A 3 36.66 9.30 -16.26
C LEU A 3 35.60 8.35 -16.87
N ASN A 4 34.45 8.20 -16.19
CA ASN A 4 33.31 7.39 -16.66
C ASN A 4 32.60 7.92 -17.91
N ALA A 5 32.59 9.25 -18.11
CA ALA A 5 32.02 9.85 -19.31
C ALA A 5 32.93 9.62 -20.54
N GLN A 6 34.28 9.59 -20.32
CA GLN A 6 35.23 9.27 -21.39
C GLN A 6 35.22 7.79 -21.77
N ILE A 7 35.04 6.87 -20.79
CA ILE A 7 34.91 5.43 -21.09
C ILE A 7 33.61 5.14 -21.84
N GLY A 8 32.50 5.80 -21.50
CA GLY A 8 31.24 5.64 -22.22
C GLY A 8 31.30 6.12 -23.67
N VAL A 9 31.99 7.23 -23.93
CA VAL A 9 32.22 7.77 -25.27
C VAL A 9 33.17 6.87 -26.09
N ALA A 10 34.18 6.28 -25.49
CA ALA A 10 35.10 5.36 -26.15
C ALA A 10 34.41 4.05 -26.57
N LEU A 11 33.54 3.50 -25.72
CA LEU A 11 32.71 2.32 -26.05
C LEU A 11 31.74 2.57 -27.20
N TYR A 12 31.21 3.80 -27.34
CA TYR A 12 30.37 4.21 -28.48
C TYR A 12 31.18 4.34 -29.79
N LEU A 13 32.47 4.64 -29.73
CA LEU A 13 33.33 4.78 -30.90
C LEU A 13 33.77 3.43 -31.50
N GLU A 14 33.65 2.34 -30.77
CA GLU A 14 33.97 0.98 -31.23
C GLU A 14 32.78 0.25 -31.91
N LYS A 15 31.60 0.89 -31.94
CA LYS A 15 30.38 0.35 -32.53
C LYS A 15 29.96 1.13 -33.78
N ALA A 16 28.83 0.75 -34.35
CA ALA A 16 28.27 1.47 -35.49
C ALA A 16 28.04 2.97 -35.20
N SER A 17 28.28 3.81 -36.20
CA SER A 17 28.22 5.25 -36.09
C SER A 17 27.32 5.88 -37.15
N ILE A 18 26.66 6.99 -36.78
CA ILE A 18 25.81 7.76 -37.71
C ILE A 18 26.66 8.87 -38.31
N CYS A 19 26.71 8.93 -39.66
CA CYS A 19 27.39 9.97 -40.39
C CYS A 19 26.41 10.74 -41.30
N LYS A 20 26.47 12.07 -41.27
CA LYS A 20 25.70 12.92 -42.18
C LYS A 20 26.48 13.07 -43.47
N GLN A 21 25.84 12.86 -44.60
CA GLN A 21 26.40 12.96 -45.93
C GLN A 21 26.22 14.37 -46.54
N ASN A 22 27.00 14.71 -47.54
CA ASN A 22 26.94 16.04 -48.20
C ASN A 22 25.58 16.29 -48.89
N ASN A 23 24.87 15.27 -49.29
CA ASN A 23 23.52 15.37 -49.87
C ASN A 23 22.39 15.54 -48.83
N GLY A 24 22.75 15.73 -47.55
CA GLY A 24 21.80 15.90 -46.48
C GLY A 24 21.23 14.60 -45.93
N LYS A 25 21.53 13.44 -46.51
CA LYS A 25 21.15 12.10 -46.05
C LYS A 25 22.10 11.61 -44.95
N PHE A 26 21.82 10.44 -44.43
CA PHE A 26 22.60 9.80 -43.36
C PHE A 26 23.09 8.44 -43.80
N SER A 27 24.23 8.04 -43.25
CA SER A 27 24.72 6.64 -43.31
C SER A 27 24.88 6.08 -41.93
N LEU A 28 24.58 4.81 -41.78
CA LEU A 28 25.00 3.99 -40.65
C LEU A 28 26.29 3.25 -41.10
N ASN A 29 27.37 3.51 -40.39
CA ASN A 29 28.66 2.93 -40.70
C ASN A 29 29.07 1.93 -39.60
N ASP A 30 29.76 0.87 -39.97
CA ASP A 30 30.38 -0.04 -39.01
C ASP A 30 31.54 0.66 -38.27
N PHE A 31 32.12 -0.05 -37.33
CA PHE A 31 33.26 0.41 -36.56
C PHE A 31 34.51 0.76 -37.42
N HIS A 32 34.68 0.10 -38.60
CA HIS A 32 35.70 0.41 -39.59
C HIS A 32 35.33 1.62 -40.52
N LYS A 33 34.24 2.31 -40.24
CA LYS A 33 33.69 3.42 -41.04
C LYS A 33 33.18 3.02 -42.42
N LYS A 34 32.98 1.71 -42.65
CA LYS A 34 32.35 1.21 -43.87
C LYS A 34 30.83 1.34 -43.75
N PRO A 35 30.15 1.90 -44.75
CA PRO A 35 28.71 2.07 -44.71
C PRO A 35 27.99 0.69 -44.75
N ILE A 36 27.16 0.48 -43.76
CA ILE A 36 26.21 -0.61 -43.65
C ILE A 36 24.93 -0.25 -44.39
N ILE A 37 24.44 0.98 -44.14
CA ILE A 37 23.34 1.61 -44.86
C ILE A 37 23.78 2.99 -45.32
N ALA A 38 23.50 3.30 -46.58
CA ALA A 38 23.68 4.63 -47.18
C ALA A 38 22.36 5.22 -47.58
N ASP A 39 22.35 6.55 -47.73
CA ASP A 39 21.22 7.37 -48.23
C ASP A 39 19.94 7.21 -47.41
N ALA A 40 20.06 7.03 -46.11
CA ALA A 40 18.93 7.08 -45.19
C ALA A 40 18.40 8.50 -45.01
N ASP A 41 17.08 8.64 -44.88
CA ASP A 41 16.44 9.95 -44.61
C ASP A 41 16.75 10.39 -43.19
N THR A 42 16.67 9.48 -42.24
CA THR A 42 17.03 9.70 -40.84
C THR A 42 17.58 8.42 -40.21
N ILE A 43 18.51 8.58 -39.29
CA ILE A 43 18.98 7.50 -38.40
C ILE A 43 19.04 8.07 -36.99
N PHE A 44 18.52 7.35 -36.03
CA PHE A 44 18.63 7.73 -34.61
C PHE A 44 18.88 6.49 -33.76
N SER A 45 19.69 6.67 -32.72
CA SER A 45 19.93 5.65 -31.70
C SER A 45 18.73 5.51 -30.78
N THR A 46 18.48 4.30 -30.34
CA THR A 46 17.37 3.97 -29.46
C THR A 46 17.82 2.98 -28.36
N HIS A 47 16.91 2.29 -27.71
CA HIS A 47 17.21 1.35 -26.64
C HIS A 47 18.09 0.19 -27.09
N PHE A 48 18.91 -0.34 -26.18
CA PHE A 48 19.84 -1.46 -26.39
C PHE A 48 20.88 -1.22 -27.50
N ASP A 49 21.37 0.01 -27.60
CA ASP A 49 22.34 0.42 -28.62
C ASP A 49 21.88 0.12 -30.06
N CYS A 50 20.57 0.08 -30.28
CA CYS A 50 19.99 -0.13 -31.60
C CYS A 50 19.80 1.17 -32.36
N PHE A 51 19.72 1.07 -33.68
CA PHE A 51 19.48 2.20 -34.59
C PHE A 51 18.20 1.98 -35.38
N VAL A 52 17.31 2.95 -35.33
CA VAL A 52 16.17 3.01 -36.25
C VAL A 52 16.59 3.80 -37.47
N VAL A 53 16.53 3.15 -38.62
CA VAL A 53 16.87 3.72 -39.93
C VAL A 53 15.59 3.96 -40.71
N SER A 54 15.42 5.21 -41.24
CA SER A 54 14.30 5.55 -42.12
C SER A 54 14.79 5.81 -43.53
N LYS A 55 14.14 5.20 -44.53
CA LYS A 55 14.41 5.36 -45.94
C LYS A 55 13.12 5.30 -46.76
N ALA A 56 12.85 6.28 -47.57
CA ALA A 56 11.64 6.38 -48.39
C ALA A 56 10.33 6.21 -47.59
N GLY A 57 10.28 6.81 -46.39
CA GLY A 57 9.11 6.74 -45.52
C GLY A 57 8.95 5.40 -44.74
N GLN A 58 9.80 4.41 -44.99
CA GLN A 58 9.82 3.14 -44.29
C GLN A 58 10.95 3.09 -43.26
N LYS A 59 10.77 2.32 -42.20
CA LYS A 59 11.72 2.16 -41.10
C LYS A 59 12.20 0.72 -40.95
N GLY A 60 13.45 0.58 -40.54
CA GLY A 60 14.10 -0.67 -40.15
C GLY A 60 14.87 -0.51 -38.85
N LEU A 61 15.32 -1.60 -38.26
CA LEU A 61 16.06 -1.64 -37.01
C LEU A 61 17.38 -2.38 -37.20
N TYR A 62 18.46 -1.83 -36.69
CA TYR A 62 19.81 -2.38 -36.72
C TYR A 62 20.39 -2.39 -35.31
N ASP A 63 21.18 -3.40 -34.96
CA ASP A 63 21.89 -3.42 -33.66
C ASP A 63 23.16 -2.56 -33.68
N ALA A 64 23.90 -2.58 -32.58
CA ALA A 64 25.13 -1.82 -32.41
C ALA A 64 26.25 -2.24 -33.37
N GLU A 65 26.26 -3.48 -33.81
CA GLU A 65 27.22 -4.03 -34.75
C GLU A 65 26.80 -3.80 -36.23
N GLY A 66 25.60 -3.24 -36.41
CA GLY A 66 25.03 -2.96 -37.74
C GLY A 66 24.32 -4.14 -38.39
N LYS A 67 24.04 -5.20 -37.66
CA LYS A 67 23.21 -6.27 -38.13
C LYS A 67 21.76 -5.86 -38.24
N CYS A 68 21.12 -6.17 -39.34
CA CYS A 68 19.70 -5.92 -39.54
C CYS A 68 18.87 -6.83 -38.61
N LEU A 69 18.19 -6.21 -37.66
CA LEU A 69 17.20 -6.85 -36.77
C LEU A 69 15.81 -6.87 -37.41
N LEU A 70 15.42 -5.76 -38.03
CA LEU A 70 14.16 -5.60 -38.73
C LEU A 70 14.42 -4.91 -40.08
N PRO A 71 13.92 -5.44 -41.21
CA PRO A 71 14.11 -4.81 -42.52
C PRO A 71 13.42 -3.46 -42.63
N ILE A 72 13.89 -2.63 -43.57
CA ILE A 72 13.28 -1.28 -43.83
C ILE A 72 11.98 -1.49 -44.62
N THR A 73 10.92 -1.91 -43.96
CA THR A 73 9.62 -2.24 -44.56
C THR A 73 8.45 -1.80 -43.68
N PHE A 74 8.70 -1.18 -42.55
CA PHE A 74 7.67 -0.79 -41.59
C PHE A 74 7.39 0.72 -41.68
N ASN A 75 6.12 1.11 -41.51
CA ASN A 75 5.75 2.51 -41.41
C ASN A 75 6.20 3.14 -40.09
N ASN A 76 6.22 2.37 -39.03
CA ASN A 76 6.74 2.81 -37.74
C ASN A 76 7.34 1.64 -36.93
N ILE A 77 8.33 1.99 -36.10
CA ILE A 77 8.95 1.09 -35.12
C ILE A 77 9.04 1.89 -33.81
N SER A 78 8.54 1.32 -32.71
CA SER A 78 8.62 1.90 -31.37
C SER A 78 8.97 0.82 -30.36
N PHE A 79 9.61 1.22 -29.26
CA PHE A 79 9.96 0.33 -28.16
C PHE A 79 8.95 0.50 -27.01
N ASP A 80 8.46 -0.61 -26.45
CA ASP A 80 7.38 -0.61 -25.45
C ASP A 80 7.84 -0.57 -23.99
N ASN A 81 9.13 -0.36 -23.74
CA ASN A 81 9.78 -0.42 -22.41
C ASN A 81 9.77 -1.80 -21.72
N SER A 82 9.19 -2.82 -22.34
CA SER A 82 9.08 -4.19 -21.80
C SER A 82 9.90 -5.21 -22.58
N ARG A 83 10.92 -4.78 -23.33
CA ARG A 83 11.82 -5.56 -24.19
C ARG A 83 11.20 -6.01 -25.50
N TYR A 84 10.21 -5.28 -26.05
CA TYR A 84 9.59 -5.57 -27.34
C TYR A 84 9.62 -4.39 -28.26
N TRP A 85 9.75 -4.65 -29.57
CA TRP A 85 9.55 -3.70 -30.62
C TRP A 85 8.14 -3.85 -31.17
N LEU A 86 7.37 -2.79 -31.07
CA LEU A 86 6.06 -2.67 -31.70
C LEU A 86 6.25 -2.05 -33.07
N VAL A 87 5.85 -2.76 -34.12
CA VAL A 87 5.93 -2.30 -35.50
C VAL A 87 4.55 -1.98 -36.05
N ASN A 88 4.51 -1.04 -36.99
CA ASN A 88 3.30 -0.76 -37.79
C ASN A 88 3.65 -0.99 -39.27
N LYS A 89 2.83 -1.75 -39.96
CA LYS A 89 2.89 -1.97 -41.39
C LYS A 89 1.48 -1.92 -41.97
N ASP A 90 1.24 -0.99 -42.89
CA ASP A 90 -0.04 -0.79 -43.59
C ASP A 90 -1.23 -0.68 -42.61
N GLY A 91 -1.03 0.09 -41.51
CA GLY A 91 -2.04 0.31 -40.48
C GLY A 91 -2.22 -0.84 -39.49
N LYS A 92 -1.48 -1.94 -39.63
CA LYS A 92 -1.52 -3.08 -38.73
C LYS A 92 -0.29 -3.14 -37.84
N GLN A 93 -0.48 -3.56 -36.59
CA GLN A 93 0.59 -3.73 -35.61
C GLN A 93 1.10 -5.17 -35.57
N GLY A 94 2.42 -5.28 -35.36
CA GLY A 94 3.12 -6.51 -35.08
C GLY A 94 4.05 -6.35 -33.88
N LEU A 95 4.54 -7.44 -33.32
CA LEU A 95 5.40 -7.46 -32.14
C LEU A 95 6.63 -8.31 -32.38
N TYR A 96 7.79 -7.76 -32.05
CA TYR A 96 9.09 -8.42 -32.15
C TYR A 96 9.83 -8.36 -30.81
N SER A 97 10.61 -9.38 -30.50
CA SER A 97 11.51 -9.34 -29.34
C SER A 97 12.57 -8.24 -29.52
N TYR A 98 13.25 -7.85 -28.45
CA TYR A 98 14.36 -6.90 -28.49
C TYR A 98 15.50 -7.33 -29.43
N MET A 99 15.65 -8.63 -29.71
CA MET A 99 16.63 -9.20 -30.65
C MET A 99 16.09 -9.35 -32.08
N GLY A 100 14.93 -8.81 -32.42
CA GLY A 100 14.35 -8.83 -33.75
C GLY A 100 13.62 -10.14 -34.12
N LYS A 101 13.41 -11.09 -33.17
CA LYS A 101 12.60 -12.30 -33.43
C LYS A 101 11.13 -11.90 -33.48
N GLU A 102 10.44 -12.29 -34.57
CA GLU A 102 9.01 -12.12 -34.69
C GLU A 102 8.26 -12.92 -33.62
N ILE A 103 7.38 -12.26 -32.89
CA ILE A 103 6.45 -12.85 -31.92
C ILE A 103 5.04 -12.87 -32.49
N MET A 104 4.65 -11.77 -33.09
CA MET A 104 3.36 -11.62 -33.79
C MET A 104 3.56 -10.81 -35.08
N PRO A 105 3.11 -11.31 -36.24
CA PRO A 105 3.18 -10.57 -37.49
C PRO A 105 2.28 -9.31 -37.46
N PRO A 106 2.53 -8.32 -38.33
CA PRO A 106 1.74 -7.08 -38.37
C PRO A 106 0.36 -7.30 -39.00
N HIS A 107 -0.51 -8.00 -38.29
CA HIS A 107 -1.87 -8.36 -38.71
C HIS A 107 -2.96 -7.85 -37.74
N TYR A 108 -2.57 -7.18 -36.64
CA TYR A 108 -3.47 -6.76 -35.59
C TYR A 108 -3.80 -5.27 -35.70
N ASP A 109 -5.01 -4.88 -35.29
CA ASP A 109 -5.43 -3.48 -35.23
C ASP A 109 -4.69 -2.75 -34.12
N SER A 110 -4.49 -3.44 -33.00
CA SER A 110 -3.67 -2.96 -31.87
C SER A 110 -3.11 -4.12 -31.05
N ILE A 111 -1.96 -3.89 -30.44
CA ILE A 111 -1.30 -4.79 -29.49
C ILE A 111 -0.95 -3.98 -28.23
N GLU A 112 -1.41 -4.42 -27.09
CA GLU A 112 -1.06 -3.86 -25.76
C GLU A 112 -0.23 -4.90 -25.01
N VAL A 113 0.97 -4.52 -24.59
CA VAL A 113 1.88 -5.37 -23.82
C VAL A 113 1.58 -5.24 -22.34
N ILE A 114 1.20 -6.34 -21.71
CA ILE A 114 0.99 -6.43 -20.28
C ILE A 114 2.24 -7.02 -19.63
N SER A 115 3.07 -6.15 -19.07
CA SER A 115 4.31 -6.53 -18.41
C SER A 115 4.06 -7.09 -17.02
N ASN A 116 4.57 -8.27 -16.73
CA ASN A 116 4.44 -8.88 -15.41
C ASN A 116 5.82 -9.18 -14.81
N TYR A 117 6.44 -8.15 -14.24
CA TYR A 117 7.77 -8.22 -13.63
C TYR A 117 7.87 -9.12 -12.38
N ARG A 118 6.74 -9.57 -11.82
CA ARG A 118 6.72 -10.28 -10.52
C ARG A 118 6.37 -11.76 -10.60
N THR A 119 6.26 -12.33 -11.80
CA THR A 119 5.90 -13.75 -11.94
C THR A 119 6.69 -14.46 -13.02
N ASN A 120 6.92 -15.76 -12.81
CA ASN A 120 7.49 -16.68 -13.82
C ASN A 120 6.55 -16.95 -15.01
N ALA A 121 5.34 -16.35 -15.04
CA ALA A 121 4.36 -16.56 -16.11
C ALA A 121 4.68 -15.78 -17.41
N GLY A 122 5.66 -14.88 -17.37
CA GLY A 122 6.03 -14.04 -18.51
C GLY A 122 5.02 -12.90 -18.79
N ASN A 123 5.31 -12.16 -19.87
CA ASN A 123 4.40 -11.11 -20.36
C ASN A 123 3.24 -11.74 -21.15
N CYS A 124 2.14 -11.00 -21.26
CA CYS A 124 1.04 -11.36 -22.16
C CYS A 124 0.62 -10.14 -22.97
N PHE A 125 -0.15 -10.38 -24.04
CA PHE A 125 -0.49 -9.37 -25.03
C PHE A 125 -1.99 -9.35 -25.24
N ILE A 126 -2.64 -8.21 -25.00
CA ILE A 126 -4.00 -7.97 -25.44
C ILE A 126 -3.94 -7.55 -26.91
N VAL A 127 -4.57 -8.30 -27.78
CA VAL A 127 -4.55 -8.06 -29.22
C VAL A 127 -5.96 -7.76 -29.73
N LYS A 128 -6.06 -6.85 -30.71
CA LYS A 128 -7.31 -6.57 -31.41
C LYS A 128 -7.20 -6.96 -32.86
N LYS A 129 -8.16 -7.76 -33.33
CA LYS A 129 -8.36 -8.11 -34.74
C LYS A 129 -9.86 -8.11 -35.01
N GLY A 130 -10.40 -6.88 -35.21
CA GLY A 130 -11.84 -6.65 -35.11
C GLY A 130 -12.30 -6.71 -33.63
N LEU A 131 -12.20 -7.86 -33.01
CA LEU A 131 -12.46 -8.11 -31.60
C LEU A 131 -11.16 -8.33 -30.82
N TYR A 132 -11.25 -8.27 -29.50
CA TYR A 132 -10.11 -8.45 -28.61
C TYR A 132 -9.89 -9.92 -28.25
N GLY A 133 -8.62 -10.32 -28.23
CA GLY A 133 -8.10 -11.59 -27.76
C GLY A 133 -6.92 -11.40 -26.81
N LEU A 134 -6.43 -12.46 -26.22
CA LEU A 134 -5.28 -12.48 -25.34
C LEU A 134 -4.27 -13.52 -25.79
N CYS A 135 -3.00 -13.14 -25.90
CA CYS A 135 -1.89 -14.03 -26.25
C CYS A 135 -0.91 -14.17 -25.08
N ASN A 136 -0.21 -15.30 -25.02
CA ASN A 136 0.93 -15.51 -24.12
C ASN A 136 2.19 -14.80 -24.69
N ASN A 137 3.31 -14.90 -23.96
CA ASN A 137 4.61 -14.34 -24.35
C ASN A 137 5.23 -14.92 -25.63
N GLU A 138 4.68 -16.00 -26.17
CA GLU A 138 5.08 -16.62 -27.44
C GLU A 138 4.17 -16.18 -28.61
N GLY A 139 3.17 -15.33 -28.36
CA GLY A 139 2.18 -14.89 -29.33
C GLY A 139 1.05 -15.90 -29.59
N LYS A 140 0.96 -16.99 -28.82
CA LYS A 140 -0.12 -17.98 -28.94
C LYS A 140 -1.35 -17.50 -28.19
N PHE A 141 -2.52 -17.69 -28.79
CA PHE A 141 -3.78 -17.33 -28.14
C PHE A 141 -4.04 -18.14 -26.86
N ILE A 142 -4.26 -17.45 -25.76
CA ILE A 142 -4.88 -17.94 -24.54
C ILE A 142 -6.40 -17.78 -24.68
N VAL A 143 -6.83 -16.68 -25.31
CA VAL A 143 -8.20 -16.33 -25.58
C VAL A 143 -8.29 -15.82 -27.01
N ASP A 144 -9.05 -16.51 -27.85
CA ASP A 144 -9.27 -16.10 -29.24
C ASP A 144 -10.02 -14.75 -29.32
N PRO A 145 -9.81 -13.96 -30.40
CA PRO A 145 -10.51 -12.70 -30.61
C PRO A 145 -12.03 -12.89 -30.72
N GLN A 146 -12.75 -12.62 -29.63
CA GLN A 146 -14.20 -12.74 -29.54
C GLN A 146 -14.84 -11.75 -28.55
N TYR A 147 -14.06 -10.91 -27.91
CA TYR A 147 -14.53 -9.97 -26.88
C TYR A 147 -14.58 -8.54 -27.41
N THR A 148 -15.56 -7.78 -26.98
CA THR A 148 -15.67 -6.36 -27.30
C THR A 148 -14.70 -5.49 -26.52
N ALA A 149 -14.23 -5.98 -25.36
CA ALA A 149 -13.14 -5.39 -24.60
C ALA A 149 -12.44 -6.44 -23.73
N ILE A 150 -11.13 -6.26 -23.53
CA ILE A 150 -10.33 -6.97 -22.55
C ILE A 150 -9.60 -5.91 -21.73
N LYS A 151 -9.72 -5.96 -20.39
CA LYS A 151 -9.03 -5.05 -19.47
C LYS A 151 -8.27 -5.83 -18.44
N TYR A 152 -6.96 -5.57 -18.35
CA TYR A 152 -6.13 -6.06 -17.26
C TYR A 152 -6.47 -5.31 -15.97
N ARG A 153 -6.58 -6.05 -14.87
CA ARG A 153 -6.81 -5.51 -13.54
C ARG A 153 -5.68 -5.90 -12.60
N TYR A 154 -5.43 -5.03 -11.64
CA TYR A 154 -4.48 -5.29 -10.58
C TYR A 154 -4.73 -6.67 -9.96
N LEU A 155 -3.66 -7.43 -9.60
CA LEU A 155 -3.69 -8.80 -9.09
C LEU A 155 -3.95 -9.91 -10.13
N ARG A 156 -3.56 -9.69 -11.41
CA ARG A 156 -3.43 -10.73 -12.45
C ARG A 156 -4.72 -11.33 -12.95
N TYR A 157 -5.78 -10.58 -13.03
CA TYR A 157 -6.95 -11.04 -13.75
C TYR A 157 -7.30 -10.09 -14.89
N PHE A 158 -8.01 -10.65 -15.87
CA PHE A 158 -8.57 -9.91 -17.00
C PHE A 158 -10.06 -9.92 -16.90
N LYS A 159 -10.68 -8.76 -17.10
CA LYS A 159 -12.12 -8.66 -17.36
C LYS A 159 -12.32 -8.72 -18.87
N LEU A 160 -13.07 -9.71 -19.33
CA LEU A 160 -13.37 -10.00 -20.73
C LEU A 160 -14.84 -9.65 -20.96
N THR A 161 -15.14 -8.63 -21.79
CA THR A 161 -16.51 -8.18 -22.06
C THR A 161 -16.98 -8.70 -23.40
N LYS A 162 -18.15 -9.32 -23.45
CA LYS A 162 -18.79 -9.82 -24.67
C LYS A 162 -20.29 -9.45 -24.66
N GLY A 163 -20.66 -8.40 -25.44
CA GLY A 163 -21.99 -7.80 -25.30
C GLY A 163 -22.22 -7.28 -23.89
N ASP A 164 -23.33 -7.69 -23.29
CA ASP A 164 -23.71 -7.32 -21.91
C ASP A 164 -23.10 -8.25 -20.86
N SER A 165 -22.40 -9.30 -21.27
CA SER A 165 -21.78 -10.26 -20.36
C SER A 165 -20.31 -9.97 -20.09
N CYS A 166 -19.87 -10.25 -18.86
CA CYS A 166 -18.49 -10.16 -18.45
C CYS A 166 -17.99 -11.52 -17.98
N HIS A 167 -16.83 -11.93 -18.53
CA HIS A 167 -16.12 -13.11 -18.09
C HIS A 167 -14.82 -12.68 -17.41
N TYR A 168 -14.24 -13.54 -16.61
CA TYR A 168 -12.99 -13.26 -15.90
C TYR A 168 -11.98 -14.38 -16.14
N LEU A 169 -10.76 -14.01 -16.49
CA LEU A 169 -9.63 -14.92 -16.63
C LEU A 169 -8.66 -14.65 -15.47
N PHE A 170 -8.40 -15.67 -14.68
CA PHE A 170 -7.47 -15.62 -13.55
C PHE A 170 -6.21 -16.45 -13.84
N ASN A 171 -5.06 -15.93 -13.41
CA ASN A 171 -3.76 -16.61 -13.53
C ASN A 171 -3.42 -17.19 -14.92
N TYR A 172 -3.97 -16.59 -16.00
CA TYR A 172 -3.76 -17.02 -17.41
C TYR A 172 -4.19 -18.46 -17.74
N LYS A 173 -4.88 -19.16 -16.84
CA LYS A 173 -5.20 -20.59 -17.03
C LYS A 173 -6.68 -20.90 -17.12
N ASP A 174 -7.47 -20.31 -16.25
CA ASP A 174 -8.87 -20.69 -16.12
C ASP A 174 -9.80 -19.51 -16.45
N ILE A 175 -10.60 -19.66 -17.50
CA ILE A 175 -11.67 -18.73 -17.83
C ILE A 175 -12.93 -19.18 -17.11
N ILE A 176 -13.49 -18.32 -16.27
CA ILE A 176 -14.80 -18.53 -15.69
C ILE A 176 -15.83 -18.22 -16.79
N LYS A 177 -16.27 -19.26 -17.51
CA LYS A 177 -17.17 -19.12 -18.67
C LYS A 177 -18.64 -19.05 -18.31
N ASP A 178 -19.03 -19.70 -17.21
CA ASP A 178 -20.45 -20.00 -16.93
C ASP A 178 -21.08 -19.12 -15.85
N ILE A 179 -20.34 -18.16 -15.32
CA ILE A 179 -20.84 -17.23 -14.33
C ILE A 179 -20.89 -15.84 -14.94
N THR A 180 -22.10 -15.34 -15.20
CA THR A 180 -22.30 -13.93 -15.55
C THR A 180 -22.05 -13.14 -14.29
N LEU A 181 -20.93 -12.43 -14.24
CA LEU A 181 -20.58 -11.58 -13.12
C LEU A 181 -20.85 -10.12 -13.49
N ASP A 182 -21.66 -9.44 -12.71
CA ASP A 182 -21.85 -7.99 -12.87
C ASP A 182 -20.59 -7.24 -12.44
N ASP A 183 -19.93 -7.74 -11.40
CA ASP A 183 -18.64 -7.22 -10.94
C ASP A 183 -17.84 -8.28 -10.17
N ALA A 184 -16.49 -8.09 -10.10
CA ALA A 184 -15.58 -8.90 -9.29
C ALA A 184 -14.55 -8.02 -8.61
N VAL A 185 -14.43 -8.16 -7.30
CA VAL A 185 -13.46 -7.45 -6.46
C VAL A 185 -12.51 -8.45 -5.84
N PRO A 186 -11.21 -8.35 -6.12
CA PRO A 186 -10.23 -9.30 -5.59
C PRO A 186 -10.02 -9.14 -4.09
N ILE A 187 -9.84 -10.27 -3.41
CA ILE A 187 -9.40 -10.33 -2.02
C ILE A 187 -8.07 -11.08 -2.01
N THR A 188 -7.00 -10.42 -1.59
CA THR A 188 -5.69 -11.04 -1.49
C THR A 188 -5.51 -11.67 -0.12
N ILE A 189 -5.15 -12.97 -0.11
CA ILE A 189 -4.72 -13.67 1.07
C ILE A 189 -3.23 -13.97 0.88
N GLN A 190 -2.36 -13.28 1.63
CA GLN A 190 -0.94 -13.60 1.65
C GLN A 190 -0.71 -14.91 2.41
N ARG A 191 -0.04 -15.86 1.76
CA ARG A 191 0.48 -17.06 2.40
C ARG A 191 1.96 -17.20 2.01
N ASN A 192 2.77 -17.80 2.89
CA ASN A 192 4.17 -18.11 2.62
C ASN A 192 4.33 -18.70 1.21
N GLU A 193 4.88 -17.91 0.27
CA GLU A 193 5.19 -18.23 -1.14
C GLU A 193 4.03 -18.61 -2.08
N GLN A 194 2.84 -18.94 -1.58
CA GLN A 194 1.65 -19.20 -2.40
C GLN A 194 0.54 -18.20 -2.07
N ASN A 195 0.31 -17.25 -2.96
CA ASN A 195 -0.81 -16.33 -2.84
C ASN A 195 -2.12 -17.06 -3.18
N LEU A 196 -2.99 -17.22 -2.19
CA LEU A 196 -4.36 -17.64 -2.40
C LEU A 196 -5.19 -16.41 -2.79
N PHE A 197 -5.80 -16.47 -3.95
CA PHE A 197 -6.66 -15.40 -4.45
C PHE A 197 -8.12 -15.82 -4.30
N TYR A 198 -8.90 -14.90 -3.75
CA TYR A 198 -10.35 -14.97 -3.72
C TYR A 198 -10.91 -13.73 -4.41
N PHE A 199 -12.14 -13.82 -4.87
CA PHE A 199 -12.83 -12.72 -5.50
C PHE A 199 -14.23 -12.63 -4.94
N ASN A 200 -14.59 -11.46 -4.43
CA ASN A 200 -15.98 -11.12 -4.30
C ASN A 200 -16.60 -11.07 -5.69
N TYR A 201 -17.71 -11.74 -5.91
CA TYR A 201 -18.45 -11.64 -7.16
C TYR A 201 -19.89 -11.23 -6.89
N LYS A 202 -20.47 -10.51 -7.84
CA LYS A 202 -21.82 -9.97 -7.76
C LYS A 202 -22.67 -10.56 -8.85
N GLN A 203 -23.89 -10.98 -8.49
CA GLN A 203 -24.97 -11.31 -9.43
C GLN A 203 -26.23 -10.58 -8.97
N GLY A 204 -26.78 -9.73 -9.84
CA GLY A 204 -27.86 -8.84 -9.46
C GLY A 204 -27.44 -7.89 -8.32
N LYS A 205 -28.14 -7.96 -7.19
CA LYS A 205 -27.83 -7.11 -6.02
C LYS A 205 -26.97 -7.82 -4.96
N ALA A 206 -26.77 -9.14 -5.08
CA ALA A 206 -26.13 -9.94 -4.04
C ALA A 206 -24.65 -10.25 -4.36
N TRP A 207 -23.86 -10.42 -3.31
CA TRP A 207 -22.45 -10.76 -3.35
C TRP A 207 -22.18 -12.15 -2.80
N GLY A 208 -21.17 -12.81 -3.35
CA GLY A 208 -20.64 -14.10 -2.93
C GLY A 208 -19.12 -14.16 -3.06
N LEU A 209 -18.53 -15.34 -2.89
CA LEU A 209 -17.08 -15.55 -2.90
C LEU A 209 -16.69 -16.66 -3.87
N LEU A 210 -15.72 -16.37 -4.76
CA LEU A 210 -15.03 -17.32 -5.63
C LEU A 210 -13.60 -17.52 -5.17
N ARG A 211 -13.07 -18.71 -5.39
CA ARG A 211 -11.62 -18.96 -5.35
C ARG A 211 -10.96 -18.46 -6.64
N GLY A 212 -9.65 -18.22 -6.64
CA GLY A 212 -8.90 -17.73 -7.78
C GLY A 212 -8.93 -18.60 -9.04
N ASN A 213 -9.37 -19.85 -8.93
CA ASN A 213 -9.62 -20.75 -10.06
C ASN A 213 -11.08 -20.71 -10.56
N GLY A 214 -11.91 -19.83 -10.01
CA GLY A 214 -13.33 -19.69 -10.36
C GLY A 214 -14.29 -20.59 -9.60
N GLN A 215 -13.79 -21.46 -8.73
CA GLN A 215 -14.66 -22.29 -7.90
C GLN A 215 -15.48 -21.41 -6.96
N GLN A 216 -16.81 -21.58 -6.99
CA GLN A 216 -17.70 -20.93 -6.05
C GLN A 216 -17.49 -21.49 -4.65
N ILE A 217 -17.16 -20.60 -3.72
CA ILE A 217 -16.97 -20.91 -2.30
C ILE A 217 -18.22 -20.54 -1.51
N ILE A 218 -18.72 -19.32 -1.73
CA ILE A 218 -19.94 -18.82 -1.10
C ILE A 218 -20.86 -18.33 -2.20
N ALA A 219 -22.07 -18.86 -2.24
CA ALA A 219 -23.12 -18.40 -3.17
C ALA A 219 -23.50 -16.95 -2.89
N VAL A 220 -24.00 -16.25 -3.92
CA VAL A 220 -24.45 -14.87 -3.77
C VAL A 220 -25.66 -14.79 -2.83
N GLN A 221 -25.49 -14.06 -1.73
CA GLN A 221 -26.52 -13.91 -0.71
C GLN A 221 -26.31 -12.70 0.22
N TYR A 222 -25.22 -11.96 0.07
CA TYR A 222 -24.86 -10.85 0.94
C TYR A 222 -25.08 -9.51 0.25
N ASP A 223 -25.42 -8.48 1.02
CA ASP A 223 -25.77 -7.14 0.50
C ASP A 223 -24.53 -6.37 0.04
N LYS A 224 -23.35 -6.70 0.60
CA LYS A 224 -22.09 -6.03 0.34
C LYS A 224 -20.98 -7.04 0.04
N PRO A 225 -19.90 -6.62 -0.63
CA PRO A 225 -18.71 -7.45 -0.76
C PRO A 225 -18.22 -7.92 0.61
N LEU A 226 -17.78 -9.18 0.69
CA LEU A 226 -17.19 -9.72 1.90
C LEU A 226 -15.82 -9.10 2.14
N GLU A 227 -15.55 -8.71 3.37
CA GLU A 227 -14.26 -8.16 3.78
C GLU A 227 -13.50 -9.18 4.62
N LYS A 228 -12.28 -9.50 4.19
CA LYS A 228 -11.42 -10.44 4.90
C LYS A 228 -10.89 -9.83 6.18
N VAL A 229 -10.91 -10.59 7.27
CA VAL A 229 -10.34 -10.19 8.56
C VAL A 229 -9.36 -11.24 9.11
N GLY A 230 -8.40 -10.75 9.89
CA GLY A 230 -7.38 -11.56 10.56
C GLY A 230 -6.19 -11.95 9.67
N TYR A 231 -5.13 -12.43 10.32
CA TYR A 231 -3.96 -13.01 9.66
C TYR A 231 -4.26 -14.48 9.35
N ILE A 232 -4.30 -14.81 8.06
CA ILE A 232 -4.61 -16.15 7.60
C ILE A 232 -3.34 -16.88 7.25
N HIS A 233 -3.02 -17.94 7.99
CA HIS A 233 -1.95 -18.87 7.66
C HIS A 233 -2.45 -20.10 6.89
N SER A 234 -3.78 -20.29 6.78
CA SER A 234 -4.40 -21.38 6.02
C SER A 234 -5.84 -21.03 5.60
N ASP A 235 -6.36 -21.68 4.56
CA ASP A 235 -7.76 -21.54 4.11
C ASP A 235 -8.76 -21.87 5.24
N SER A 236 -8.42 -22.84 6.09
CA SER A 236 -9.30 -23.30 7.16
C SER A 236 -9.61 -22.24 8.23
N ASN A 237 -8.84 -21.16 8.29
CA ASN A 237 -8.98 -20.09 9.28
C ASN A 237 -9.31 -18.72 8.66
N ALA A 238 -9.83 -18.71 7.43
CA ALA A 238 -10.29 -17.48 6.79
C ALA A 238 -11.62 -17.04 7.37
N TYR A 239 -11.67 -15.80 7.85
CA TYR A 239 -12.90 -15.16 8.31
C TYR A 239 -13.22 -13.94 7.44
N PHE A 240 -14.53 -13.71 7.24
CA PHE A 240 -15.03 -12.61 6.45
C PHE A 240 -16.12 -11.87 7.20
N ILE A 241 -16.04 -10.54 7.20
CA ILE A 241 -17.15 -9.69 7.56
C ILE A 241 -18.13 -9.75 6.40
N ALA A 242 -19.37 -10.08 6.68
CA ALA A 242 -20.46 -10.13 5.72
C ALA A 242 -21.61 -9.23 6.18
N CYS A 243 -22.38 -8.69 5.23
CA CYS A 243 -23.54 -7.84 5.51
C CYS A 243 -24.79 -8.54 4.96
N LYS A 244 -25.79 -8.69 5.81
CA LYS A 244 -27.10 -9.24 5.45
C LYS A 244 -28.20 -8.44 6.15
N ASP A 245 -29.21 -8.01 5.39
CA ASP A 245 -30.31 -7.17 5.88
C ASP A 245 -29.80 -5.87 6.56
N ASN A 246 -28.72 -5.27 5.98
CA ASN A 246 -28.00 -4.09 6.50
C ASN A 246 -27.30 -4.30 7.85
N LEU A 247 -27.27 -5.49 8.41
CA LEU A 247 -26.52 -5.84 9.61
C LEU A 247 -25.27 -6.65 9.25
N PHE A 248 -24.21 -6.45 10.02
CA PHE A 248 -22.95 -7.14 9.83
C PHE A 248 -22.84 -8.35 10.76
N GLY A 249 -22.21 -9.38 10.23
CA GLY A 249 -21.85 -10.60 10.93
C GLY A 249 -20.46 -11.08 10.51
N LEU A 250 -19.94 -12.08 11.17
CA LEU A 250 -18.69 -12.75 10.84
C LEU A 250 -18.97 -14.18 10.40
N ILE A 251 -18.43 -14.58 9.26
CA ILE A 251 -18.52 -15.93 8.72
C ILE A 251 -17.13 -16.53 8.49
N ASP A 252 -17.02 -17.85 8.48
CA ASP A 252 -15.83 -18.55 8.01
C ASP A 252 -15.87 -18.82 6.50
N ILE A 253 -14.80 -19.39 5.96
CA ILE A 253 -14.68 -19.73 4.53
C ILE A 253 -15.73 -20.73 4.05
N ASN A 254 -16.30 -21.53 4.94
CA ASN A 254 -17.35 -22.50 4.65
C ASN A 254 -18.74 -21.90 4.82
N ASN A 255 -18.83 -20.57 4.94
CA ASN A 255 -20.08 -19.85 5.15
C ASN A 255 -20.78 -20.14 6.49
N LYS A 256 -20.04 -20.67 7.47
CA LYS A 256 -20.56 -20.88 8.82
C LYS A 256 -20.54 -19.57 9.60
N ILE A 257 -21.66 -19.23 10.22
CA ILE A 257 -21.78 -18.01 11.04
C ILE A 257 -20.94 -18.19 12.30
N VAL A 258 -20.00 -17.27 12.52
CA VAL A 258 -19.13 -17.15 13.69
C VAL A 258 -19.67 -16.10 14.64
N LEU A 259 -20.12 -14.95 14.10
CA LEU A 259 -20.90 -13.93 14.81
C LEU A 259 -22.19 -13.67 14.06
N PRO A 260 -23.35 -13.60 14.76
CA PRO A 260 -24.63 -13.37 14.12
C PRO A 260 -24.71 -12.01 13.42
N PHE A 261 -25.63 -11.88 12.45
CA PHE A 261 -25.91 -10.62 11.75
C PHE A 261 -26.76 -9.71 12.64
N GLN A 262 -26.09 -8.97 13.53
CA GLN A 262 -26.76 -8.10 14.50
C GLN A 262 -25.98 -6.80 14.77
N TYR A 263 -24.80 -6.65 14.19
CA TYR A 263 -23.93 -5.50 14.44
C TYR A 263 -24.18 -4.41 13.39
N LYS A 264 -24.15 -3.15 13.83
CA LYS A 264 -24.23 -1.99 12.93
C LYS A 264 -22.99 -1.84 12.06
N ASN A 265 -21.84 -2.27 12.59
CA ASN A 265 -20.58 -2.33 11.89
C ASN A 265 -19.65 -3.35 12.54
N ILE A 266 -18.77 -3.94 11.74
CA ILE A 266 -17.65 -4.75 12.17
C ILE A 266 -16.44 -4.25 11.40
N GLN A 267 -15.32 -3.99 12.09
CA GLN A 267 -14.10 -3.55 11.41
C GLN A 267 -12.84 -4.16 12.04
N PRO A 268 -11.78 -4.42 11.24
CA PRO A 268 -10.49 -4.83 11.78
C PRO A 268 -9.92 -3.77 12.72
N THR A 269 -9.10 -4.21 13.68
CA THR A 269 -8.34 -3.31 14.55
C THR A 269 -6.83 -3.47 14.30
N TYR A 270 -6.02 -2.59 14.88
CA TYR A 270 -4.56 -2.73 14.89
C TYR A 270 -4.08 -3.82 15.86
N LEU A 271 -4.96 -4.33 16.73
CA LEU A 271 -4.64 -5.41 17.65
C LEU A 271 -4.69 -6.76 16.94
N TYR A 272 -3.72 -7.61 17.21
CA TYR A 272 -3.60 -8.91 16.58
C TYR A 272 -4.87 -9.76 16.78
N ASN A 273 -5.41 -10.29 15.68
CA ASN A 273 -6.63 -11.12 15.64
C ASN A 273 -7.84 -10.55 16.41
N THR A 274 -7.99 -9.22 16.42
CA THR A 274 -9.07 -8.53 17.12
C THR A 274 -9.87 -7.68 16.13
N ILE A 275 -11.19 -7.71 16.27
CA ILE A 275 -12.12 -6.88 15.52
C ILE A 275 -12.95 -6.01 16.48
N GLU A 276 -13.38 -4.86 16.00
CA GLU A 276 -14.31 -3.97 16.70
C GLU A 276 -15.74 -4.23 16.22
N LEU A 277 -16.62 -4.44 17.14
CA LEU A 277 -18.05 -4.66 16.95
C LEU A 277 -18.81 -3.42 17.37
N THR A 278 -19.64 -2.85 16.50
CA THR A 278 -20.50 -1.69 16.82
C THR A 278 -21.93 -2.14 17.03
N THR A 279 -22.50 -1.79 18.17
CA THR A 279 -23.88 -2.06 18.58
C THR A 279 -24.65 -0.75 18.87
N ASP A 280 -25.87 -0.82 19.32
CA ASP A 280 -26.64 0.33 19.82
C ASP A 280 -26.06 0.89 21.12
N GLU A 281 -25.47 0.05 21.94
CA GLU A 281 -24.91 0.44 23.27
C GLU A 281 -23.49 1.00 23.17
N GLY A 282 -22.84 0.90 22.00
CA GLY A 282 -21.46 1.31 21.78
C GLY A 282 -20.63 0.24 21.09
N LYS A 283 -19.33 0.35 21.22
CA LYS A 283 -18.35 -0.53 20.57
C LYS A 283 -17.79 -1.55 21.58
N GLN A 284 -17.44 -2.74 21.08
CA GLN A 284 -16.79 -3.80 21.83
C GLN A 284 -15.64 -4.40 21.03
N LEU A 285 -14.67 -5.00 21.70
CA LEU A 285 -13.57 -5.72 21.07
C LEU A 285 -13.81 -7.23 21.15
N TYR A 286 -13.69 -7.90 20.02
CA TYR A 286 -13.82 -9.35 19.93
C TYR A 286 -12.50 -9.99 19.49
N ASN A 287 -12.01 -10.97 20.25
CA ASN A 287 -10.83 -11.73 19.92
C ASN A 287 -11.21 -12.97 19.09
N MET A 288 -10.80 -12.98 17.84
CA MET A 288 -11.15 -14.04 16.88
C MET A 288 -10.49 -15.38 17.20
N THR A 289 -9.31 -15.38 17.84
CA THR A 289 -8.63 -16.62 18.25
C THR A 289 -9.33 -17.29 19.41
N LYS A 290 -9.67 -16.51 20.43
CA LYS A 290 -10.37 -16.99 21.63
C LYS A 290 -11.88 -17.16 21.41
N LYS A 291 -12.41 -16.61 20.32
CA LYS A 291 -13.85 -16.58 19.97
C LYS A 291 -14.73 -16.00 21.07
N GLN A 292 -14.27 -14.92 21.70
CA GLN A 292 -14.98 -14.25 22.79
C GLN A 292 -14.66 -12.75 22.80
N LEU A 293 -15.43 -11.96 23.53
CA LEU A 293 -15.10 -10.56 23.76
C LEU A 293 -13.72 -10.46 24.42
N ALA A 294 -12.87 -9.57 23.90
CA ALA A 294 -11.56 -9.32 24.48
C ALA A 294 -11.65 -8.56 25.81
N LEU A 295 -12.67 -7.72 25.94
CA LEU A 295 -13.00 -6.95 27.13
C LEU A 295 -14.53 -6.95 27.29
N ASN A 296 -15.00 -7.15 28.52
CA ASN A 296 -16.43 -7.08 28.82
C ASN A 296 -16.85 -5.64 29.16
N LEU A 297 -16.74 -4.75 28.19
CA LEU A 297 -17.14 -3.34 28.34
C LEU A 297 -17.53 -2.74 26.99
N PHE A 298 -18.33 -1.69 27.03
CA PHE A 298 -18.66 -0.84 25.90
C PHE A 298 -17.87 0.47 25.93
N TYR A 299 -17.53 1.00 24.75
CA TYR A 299 -16.87 2.29 24.60
C TYR A 299 -17.36 3.01 23.33
N ASP A 300 -17.10 4.32 23.23
CA ASP A 300 -17.52 5.15 22.11
C ASP A 300 -16.37 5.33 21.10
N LYS A 301 -15.16 5.56 21.62
CA LYS A 301 -13.94 5.81 20.85
C LYS A 301 -12.77 5.03 21.40
N SER A 302 -11.82 4.71 20.53
CA SER A 302 -10.56 4.06 20.88
C SER A 302 -9.38 4.77 20.22
N SER A 303 -8.24 4.77 20.89
CA SER A 303 -6.94 5.14 20.33
C SER A 303 -5.86 4.22 20.88
N VAL A 304 -4.81 3.97 20.09
CA VAL A 304 -3.70 3.10 20.48
C VAL A 304 -2.42 3.92 20.51
N SER A 305 -1.63 3.75 21.55
CA SER A 305 -0.29 4.28 21.66
C SER A 305 0.62 3.21 22.23
N ASP A 306 1.63 2.81 21.48
CA ASP A 306 2.64 1.79 21.84
C ASP A 306 2.05 0.55 22.55
N ARG A 307 2.04 0.58 23.88
CA ARG A 307 1.63 -0.53 24.74
C ARG A 307 0.15 -0.47 25.16
N TYR A 308 -0.47 0.68 25.09
CA TYR A 308 -1.77 0.93 25.67
C TYR A 308 -2.85 1.22 24.63
N LEU A 309 -4.03 0.65 24.87
CA LEU A 309 -5.26 1.00 24.20
C LEU A 309 -6.07 1.91 25.14
N TYR A 310 -6.37 3.11 24.69
CA TYR A 310 -7.23 4.04 25.41
C TYR A 310 -8.64 3.90 24.87
N LEU A 311 -9.59 3.68 25.76
CA LEU A 311 -11.01 3.59 25.45
C LEU A 311 -11.74 4.75 26.12
N LYS A 312 -12.65 5.37 25.40
CA LYS A 312 -13.44 6.51 25.90
C LYS A 312 -14.92 6.15 25.88
N ARG A 313 -15.61 6.44 26.99
CA ARG A 313 -17.07 6.29 27.13
C ARG A 313 -17.63 7.48 27.89
N ASN A 314 -18.68 8.12 27.35
CA ASN A 314 -19.32 9.28 27.96
C ASN A 314 -18.34 10.40 28.35
N GLY A 315 -17.31 10.63 27.53
CA GLY A 315 -16.29 11.65 27.80
C GLY A 315 -15.16 11.22 28.73
N LEU A 316 -15.27 10.06 29.41
CA LEU A 316 -14.25 9.54 30.33
C LEU A 316 -13.42 8.42 29.68
N GLU A 317 -12.16 8.35 30.07
CA GLU A 317 -11.17 7.43 29.53
C GLU A 317 -10.77 6.33 30.51
N THR A 318 -10.40 5.18 29.96
CA THR A 318 -9.66 4.10 30.60
C THR A 318 -8.46 3.72 29.75
N ALA A 319 -7.44 3.14 30.36
CA ALA A 319 -6.30 2.53 29.66
C ALA A 319 -6.34 1.00 29.82
N VAL A 320 -6.02 0.30 28.73
CA VAL A 320 -5.92 -1.15 28.68
C VAL A 320 -4.50 -1.54 28.29
N ASP A 321 -3.85 -2.40 29.04
CA ASP A 321 -2.58 -3.00 28.64
C ASP A 321 -2.83 -3.98 27.48
N CYS A 322 -2.35 -3.64 26.28
CA CYS A 322 -2.58 -4.45 25.06
C CYS A 322 -1.97 -5.85 25.15
N LYS A 323 -0.87 -6.03 25.87
CA LYS A 323 -0.19 -7.34 26.02
C LYS A 323 -1.04 -8.35 26.77
N HIS A 324 -1.72 -7.91 27.81
CA HIS A 324 -2.50 -8.77 28.69
C HIS A 324 -4.02 -8.59 28.51
N MET A 325 -4.45 -7.59 27.74
CA MET A 325 -5.84 -7.14 27.61
C MET A 325 -6.46 -6.87 28.99
N GLN A 326 -5.69 -6.20 29.85
CA GLN A 326 -6.09 -5.85 31.21
C GLN A 326 -6.47 -4.38 31.29
N ILE A 327 -7.67 -4.12 31.80
CA ILE A 327 -8.12 -2.76 32.13
C ILE A 327 -7.33 -2.29 33.35
N LEU A 328 -6.67 -1.13 33.25
CA LEU A 328 -5.87 -0.55 34.33
C LEU A 328 -6.70 0.34 35.25
N PHE A 329 -7.65 1.06 34.67
CA PHE A 329 -8.47 2.05 35.38
C PHE A 329 -9.95 1.89 35.02
N PRO A 330 -10.90 2.25 35.91
CA PRO A 330 -12.28 2.44 35.50
C PRO A 330 -12.41 3.66 34.58
N PHE A 331 -13.55 3.83 33.89
CA PHE A 331 -13.86 5.08 33.15
C PHE A 331 -14.11 6.22 34.14
N LYS A 332 -13.06 6.96 34.50
CA LYS A 332 -13.15 8.07 35.47
C LYS A 332 -12.30 9.29 35.12
N TYR A 333 -11.38 9.15 34.17
CA TYR A 333 -10.47 10.23 33.80
C TYR A 333 -10.94 10.95 32.55
N ASN A 334 -10.76 12.26 32.48
CA ASN A 334 -10.99 13.03 31.24
C ASN A 334 -9.90 12.78 30.21
N SER A 335 -8.67 12.55 30.67
CA SER A 335 -7.54 12.13 29.83
C SER A 335 -6.53 11.30 30.61
N ILE A 336 -5.83 10.41 29.89
CA ILE A 336 -4.79 9.55 30.41
C ILE A 336 -3.59 9.62 29.46
N LEU A 337 -2.40 9.85 29.99
CA LEU A 337 -1.14 9.86 29.27
C LEU A 337 -0.17 8.91 29.97
N ALA A 338 0.21 7.81 29.31
CA ALA A 338 1.25 6.92 29.81
C ALA A 338 2.62 7.60 29.73
N LEU A 339 3.44 7.40 30.76
CA LEU A 339 4.83 7.83 30.76
C LEU A 339 5.73 6.79 30.07
N ASN A 340 6.94 7.21 29.67
CA ASN A 340 7.89 6.37 28.94
C ASN A 340 8.36 5.13 29.72
N ASP A 341 8.21 5.13 31.05
CA ASP A 341 8.54 3.98 31.91
C ASP A 341 7.48 2.86 31.86
N ASN A 342 6.33 3.14 31.26
CA ASN A 342 5.17 2.23 31.18
C ASN A 342 4.60 1.78 32.55
N GLU A 343 4.92 2.47 33.62
CA GLU A 343 4.45 2.19 34.98
C GLU A 343 3.63 3.33 35.56
N HIS A 344 3.83 4.54 35.07
CA HIS A 344 3.20 5.76 35.58
C HIS A 344 2.37 6.44 34.49
N PHE A 345 1.34 7.17 34.92
CA PHE A 345 0.39 7.87 34.06
C PHE A 345 0.08 9.25 34.62
N ILE A 346 0.11 10.25 33.75
CA ILE A 346 -0.53 11.54 34.04
C ILE A 346 -2.02 11.38 33.72
N VAL A 347 -2.85 11.67 34.69
CA VAL A 347 -4.31 11.58 34.57
C VAL A 347 -4.94 12.94 34.88
N THR A 348 -6.02 13.25 34.17
CA THR A 348 -6.77 14.50 34.38
C THR A 348 -8.20 14.19 34.76
N THR A 349 -8.69 14.88 35.77
CA THR A 349 -10.11 14.84 36.21
C THR A 349 -10.53 16.23 36.64
N GLU A 350 -11.71 16.68 36.20
CA GLU A 350 -12.28 17.99 36.57
C GLU A 350 -11.29 19.17 36.42
N GLY A 351 -10.47 19.14 35.38
CA GLY A 351 -9.47 20.18 35.09
C GLY A 351 -8.23 20.18 35.98
N LYS A 352 -8.06 19.17 36.86
CA LYS A 352 -6.86 18.95 37.67
C LYS A 352 -6.10 17.69 37.24
N THR A 353 -4.78 17.77 37.32
CA THR A 353 -3.88 16.67 36.94
C THR A 353 -3.23 16.01 38.16
N ALA A 354 -2.96 14.71 38.01
CA ALA A 354 -2.27 13.90 39.00
C ALA A 354 -1.33 12.91 38.29
N VAL A 355 -0.42 12.30 39.03
CA VAL A 355 0.35 11.13 38.55
C VAL A 355 -0.09 9.91 39.35
N VAL A 356 -0.45 8.84 38.62
CA VAL A 356 -0.84 7.56 39.23
C VAL A 356 0.03 6.42 38.68
N ASN A 357 0.13 5.33 39.42
CA ASN A 357 0.76 4.09 38.93
C ASN A 357 -0.26 3.16 38.25
N ARG A 358 0.18 2.00 37.75
CA ARG A 358 -0.67 0.98 37.09
C ARG A 358 -1.79 0.43 37.98
N GLN A 359 -1.66 0.51 39.30
CA GLN A 359 -2.67 0.07 40.28
C GLN A 359 -3.60 1.22 40.70
N ASP A 360 -3.58 2.32 39.96
CA ASP A 360 -4.38 3.52 40.23
C ASP A 360 -4.05 4.21 41.56
N LYS A 361 -2.88 3.91 42.14
CA LYS A 361 -2.38 4.59 43.33
C LYS A 361 -1.80 5.94 42.95
N GLN A 362 -2.30 6.96 43.60
CA GLN A 362 -1.86 8.35 43.42
C GLN A 362 -0.47 8.57 44.03
N LEU A 363 0.43 9.09 43.23
CA LEU A 363 1.82 9.46 43.61
C LEU A 363 2.00 10.95 43.72
N ILE A 364 1.52 11.70 42.71
CA ILE A 364 1.39 13.16 42.79
C ILE A 364 -0.10 13.47 42.83
N PRO A 365 -0.59 14.17 43.88
CA PRO A 365 -2.02 14.37 44.14
C PRO A 365 -2.66 15.34 43.13
N TYR A 366 -4.00 15.27 43.04
CA TYR A 366 -4.78 16.30 42.36
C TYR A 366 -4.65 17.63 43.11
N GLY A 367 -4.17 18.62 42.46
CA GLY A 367 -3.96 19.95 43.08
C GLY A 367 -3.28 20.89 42.12
N TYR A 368 -2.75 20.33 41.04
CA TYR A 368 -2.10 21.08 39.99
C TYR A 368 -3.03 21.25 38.80
N ASP A 369 -2.96 22.41 38.16
CA ASP A 369 -3.69 22.70 36.93
C ASP A 369 -3.10 21.93 35.76
N GLU A 370 -1.77 21.73 35.77
CA GLU A 370 -1.03 21.01 34.77
C GLU A 370 0.19 20.30 35.38
N ILE A 371 0.48 19.11 34.89
CA ILE A 371 1.72 18.36 35.15
C ILE A 371 2.29 18.00 33.82
N LYS A 372 3.57 18.39 33.57
CA LYS A 372 4.33 18.02 32.36
C LYS A 372 5.51 17.14 32.73
N VAL A 373 5.84 16.20 31.83
CA VAL A 373 7.05 15.41 31.93
C VAL A 373 8.28 16.26 31.60
N THR A 374 9.40 15.91 32.19
CA THR A 374 10.71 16.36 31.72
C THR A 374 11.45 15.22 31.05
N ASN A 375 12.59 15.49 30.42
CA ASN A 375 13.45 14.45 29.87
C ASN A 375 14.22 13.65 30.94
N LYS A 376 14.19 14.11 32.19
CA LYS A 376 14.71 13.35 33.33
C LYS A 376 13.60 12.53 33.97
N PRO A 377 13.73 11.20 34.04
CA PRO A 377 12.74 10.34 34.70
C PRO A 377 12.43 10.83 36.13
N ASN A 378 11.18 10.68 36.53
CA ASN A 378 10.69 11.05 37.87
C ASN A 378 10.80 12.54 38.24
N LEU A 379 10.93 13.43 37.27
CA LEU A 379 10.95 14.86 37.44
C LEU A 379 9.83 15.50 36.63
N PHE A 380 8.97 16.29 37.25
CA PHE A 380 7.78 16.84 36.65
C PHE A 380 7.69 18.35 36.85
N ILE A 381 7.38 19.06 35.78
CA ILE A 381 6.99 20.48 35.86
C ILE A 381 5.52 20.51 36.29
N ILE A 382 5.23 21.28 37.32
CA ILE A 382 3.88 21.51 37.82
C ILE A 382 3.46 22.97 37.60
N LYS A 383 2.16 23.18 37.37
CA LYS A 383 1.53 24.49 37.34
C LYS A 383 0.39 24.55 38.35
N LYS A 384 0.34 25.58 39.12
CA LYS A 384 -0.74 25.87 40.06
C LYS A 384 -0.94 27.38 40.16
N GLU A 385 -2.16 27.86 39.94
CA GLU A 385 -2.52 29.30 40.08
C GLU A 385 -1.55 30.23 39.33
N ASN A 386 -1.20 29.90 38.10
CA ASN A 386 -0.21 30.62 37.27
C ASN A 386 1.24 30.64 37.78
N GLN A 387 1.56 29.86 38.79
CA GLN A 387 2.94 29.60 39.22
C GLN A 387 3.40 28.23 38.74
N TYR A 388 4.69 28.14 38.48
CA TYR A 388 5.34 26.90 38.02
C TYR A 388 6.37 26.44 39.05
N GLY A 389 6.54 25.15 39.16
CA GLY A 389 7.56 24.54 40.00
C GLY A 389 7.98 23.19 39.45
N ILE A 390 8.91 22.52 40.11
CA ILE A 390 9.35 21.17 39.72
C ILE A 390 9.21 20.26 40.94
N VAL A 391 8.57 19.13 40.77
CA VAL A 391 8.44 18.08 41.79
C VAL A 391 9.04 16.74 41.32
N ASN A 392 9.40 15.91 42.25
CA ASN A 392 9.75 14.50 41.98
C ASN A 392 8.53 13.59 42.11
N LEU A 393 8.69 12.30 41.85
CA LEU A 393 7.60 11.33 41.90
C LEU A 393 7.03 11.11 43.31
N LYS A 394 7.71 11.56 44.38
CA LYS A 394 7.20 11.53 45.74
C LYS A 394 6.42 12.83 46.09
N ASN A 395 6.19 13.69 45.10
CA ASN A 395 5.59 14.99 45.25
C ASN A 395 6.40 15.96 46.14
N GLU A 396 7.71 15.74 46.25
CA GLU A 396 8.63 16.69 46.92
C GLU A 396 8.98 17.82 45.95
N LEU A 397 8.81 19.06 46.39
CA LEU A 397 9.15 20.23 45.59
C LEU A 397 10.67 20.40 45.53
N VAL A 398 11.26 20.07 44.37
CA VAL A 398 12.72 20.15 44.18
C VAL A 398 13.18 21.46 43.53
N TYR A 399 12.25 22.21 42.93
CA TYR A 399 12.41 23.61 42.54
C TYR A 399 11.17 24.39 42.94
N GLY A 400 11.36 25.46 43.68
CA GLY A 400 10.28 26.22 44.29
C GLY A 400 9.34 26.88 43.28
N MET A 401 8.11 27.22 43.74
CA MET A 401 7.14 27.87 42.88
C MET A 401 7.63 29.25 42.43
N THR A 402 7.45 29.54 41.14
CA THR A 402 7.89 30.76 40.49
C THR A 402 6.83 31.26 39.50
N PRO A 403 6.70 32.62 39.30
CA PRO A 403 5.82 33.15 38.27
C PRO A 403 6.35 32.94 36.83
N TYR A 404 7.59 32.47 36.68
CA TYR A 404 8.19 32.23 35.37
C TYR A 404 7.70 30.92 34.80
N HIS A 405 7.41 30.90 33.50
CA HIS A 405 7.09 29.67 32.77
C HIS A 405 8.31 28.74 32.78
N ILE A 406 8.10 27.48 33.09
CA ILE A 406 9.16 26.44 33.09
C ILE A 406 8.90 25.53 31.92
N GLU A 407 9.94 25.29 31.09
CA GLU A 407 9.90 24.35 29.98
C GLU A 407 11.12 23.46 29.96
N ALA A 408 10.94 22.19 29.64
CA ALA A 408 12.01 21.19 29.58
C ALA A 408 12.42 20.96 28.13
N TYR A 409 13.70 21.10 27.86
CA TYR A 409 14.36 20.76 26.57
C TYR A 409 15.18 19.48 26.72
N ASN A 410 15.80 19.01 25.63
CA ASN A 410 16.52 17.74 25.66
C ASN A 410 17.67 17.69 26.70
N ASP A 411 18.36 18.79 26.90
CA ASP A 411 19.59 18.88 27.71
C ASP A 411 19.46 19.82 28.91
N HIS A 412 18.41 20.65 28.98
CA HIS A 412 18.24 21.65 30.03
C HIS A 412 16.76 22.00 30.29
N ILE A 413 16.53 22.81 31.31
CA ILE A 413 15.24 23.40 31.68
C ILE A 413 15.39 24.92 31.59
N GLU A 414 14.44 25.59 30.94
CA GLU A 414 14.39 27.04 30.83
C GLU A 414 13.27 27.64 31.69
N LEU A 415 13.58 28.76 32.34
CA LEU A 415 12.62 29.64 32.99
C LEU A 415 12.47 30.90 32.14
N THR A 416 11.27 31.19 31.70
CA THR A 416 10.97 32.32 30.81
C THR A 416 9.94 33.26 31.40
N ASN A 417 10.16 34.54 31.22
CA ASN A 417 9.16 35.54 31.59
C ASN A 417 7.98 35.47 30.63
N ILE A 418 6.77 35.20 31.14
CA ILE A 418 5.57 35.02 30.33
C ILE A 418 5.19 36.28 29.51
N SER A 419 5.53 37.46 30.01
CA SER A 419 5.15 38.73 29.37
C SER A 419 6.15 39.17 28.29
N THR A 420 7.45 38.94 28.51
CA THR A 420 8.51 39.41 27.60
C THR A 420 9.10 38.29 26.74
N TRP A 421 8.85 37.02 27.08
CA TRP A 421 9.42 35.83 26.49
C TRP A 421 10.96 35.78 26.58
N GLU A 422 11.53 36.54 27.53
CA GLU A 422 12.97 36.50 27.80
C GLU A 422 13.31 35.33 28.71
N THR A 423 14.38 34.60 28.37
CA THR A 423 14.90 33.55 29.22
C THR A 423 15.54 34.19 30.45
N ILE A 424 14.99 33.89 31.60
CA ILE A 424 15.43 34.40 32.92
C ILE A 424 16.56 33.55 33.46
N LYS A 425 16.45 32.22 33.25
CA LYS A 425 17.38 31.24 33.80
C LYS A 425 17.37 29.93 33.02
N LYS A 426 18.54 29.32 32.90
CA LYS A 426 18.70 27.93 32.39
C LYS A 426 19.25 27.05 33.51
N LEU A 427 18.69 25.84 33.61
CA LEU A 427 19.10 24.85 34.61
C LEU A 427 19.45 23.54 33.92
N ASP A 428 20.49 22.87 34.41
CA ASP A 428 20.68 21.45 34.07
C ASP A 428 19.62 20.58 34.75
N TYR A 429 19.59 19.29 34.40
CA TYR A 429 18.66 18.37 35.05
C TYR A 429 19.00 17.99 36.50
N ASN A 430 20.09 18.52 37.08
CA ASN A 430 20.38 18.51 38.51
C ASN A 430 19.90 19.83 39.16
N LEU A 431 19.19 20.68 38.42
CA LEU A 431 18.63 21.96 38.84
C LEU A 431 19.71 22.99 39.21
N LYS A 432 20.93 22.85 38.69
CA LYS A 432 21.99 23.81 38.77
C LYS A 432 21.93 24.77 37.59
N GLU A 433 22.16 26.05 37.87
CA GLU A 433 22.17 27.07 36.82
C GLU A 433 23.32 26.87 35.87
N ILE A 434 23.00 26.97 34.57
CA ILE A 434 23.95 26.89 33.47
C ILE A 434 23.93 28.21 32.68
N LYS A 435 25.02 28.53 32.02
CA LYS A 435 25.14 29.78 31.23
C LYS A 435 24.43 29.68 29.90
#